data_abe8f9f298acdc09c39b2ec7d33403d2
#
_entry.id   abe8f9f298acdc09c39b2ec7d33403d2
#
_cell.length_a   1.000
_cell.length_b   1.000
_cell.length_c   1.000
_cell.angle_alpha   90.00
_cell.angle_beta   90.00
_cell.angle_gamma   90.00
#
_symmetry.space_group_name_H-M   'P 1'
#
loop_
_entity.id
_entity.type
_entity.pdbx_description
1 polymer ?
#
loop_
_entity_poly.entity_id
_entity_poly.type
_entity_poly.pdbx_seq_one_letter_code
_entity_poly.pdbx_strand_id
1 'polypeptide(L)'
;MKSYLLTSAFLIAAVSIAVAATLTGQSAAATIGGKKITILYSSPAVNGRVGKLFGKDGQIGQDDHYPVWRAGANNATELHTEGDLTIGSLIVPKGDYSLFVNLANLSSWELIVNKQTGQSGLDYDAKQDLGRVKMTMSKPGAMVEQMKFTLSSAGGNKGKLELAWENVAASVSFTVK
;
A
#
# COMPACT_ATOMS: atom_id res chain seq x y z
N MET A 1 22.47 -2.44 -75.02
CA MET A 1 21.38 -2.50 -74.02
C MET A 1 22.01 -2.87 -72.66
N LYS A 2 22.09 -1.92 -71.70
CA LYS A 2 22.65 -2.13 -70.37
C LYS A 2 21.49 -2.11 -69.40
N SER A 3 21.17 -3.27 -68.77
CA SER A 3 20.18 -3.40 -67.74
C SER A 3 20.77 -2.95 -66.40
N TYR A 4 20.16 -1.97 -65.75
CA TYR A 4 20.47 -1.57 -64.39
C TYR A 4 19.52 -2.28 -63.46
N LEU A 5 20.03 -3.19 -62.60
CA LEU A 5 19.34 -3.79 -61.52
C LEU A 5 19.32 -2.79 -60.34
N LEU A 6 18.14 -2.30 -59.98
CA LEU A 6 17.91 -1.52 -58.77
C LEU A 6 17.72 -2.50 -57.60
N THR A 7 18.69 -2.58 -56.71
CA THR A 7 18.56 -3.27 -55.42
C THR A 7 17.95 -2.30 -54.39
N SER A 8 16.69 -2.52 -54.05
CA SER A 8 16.02 -1.80 -52.96
C SER A 8 16.46 -2.39 -51.61
N ALA A 9 17.24 -1.63 -50.86
CA ALA A 9 17.57 -1.97 -49.48
C ALA A 9 16.39 -1.59 -48.57
N PHE A 10 15.70 -2.59 -48.03
CA PHE A 10 14.72 -2.40 -46.98
C PHE A 10 15.43 -2.16 -45.63
N LEU A 11 15.37 -0.92 -45.16
CA LEU A 11 15.85 -0.55 -43.83
C LEU A 11 14.77 -0.94 -42.83
N ILE A 12 14.95 -2.05 -42.11
CA ILE A 12 14.09 -2.44 -41.00
C ILE A 12 14.53 -1.60 -39.78
N ALA A 13 13.77 -0.56 -39.50
CA ALA A 13 13.92 0.18 -38.25
C ALA A 13 13.38 -0.67 -37.11
N ALA A 14 14.26 -1.20 -36.29
CA ALA A 14 13.89 -1.85 -35.03
C ALA A 14 13.37 -0.78 -34.06
N VAL A 15 12.05 -0.70 -33.90
CA VAL A 15 11.41 0.09 -32.84
C VAL A 15 11.63 -0.65 -31.54
N SER A 16 12.60 -0.23 -30.75
CA SER A 16 12.78 -0.67 -29.37
C SER A 16 11.65 -0.08 -28.54
N ILE A 17 10.60 -0.87 -28.28
CA ILE A 17 9.60 -0.52 -27.28
C ILE A 17 10.26 -0.73 -25.91
N ALA A 18 10.74 0.36 -25.33
CA ALA A 18 11.09 0.38 -23.91
C ALA A 18 9.78 0.20 -23.14
N VAL A 19 9.51 -1.02 -22.66
CA VAL A 19 8.49 -1.27 -21.66
C VAL A 19 9.00 -0.62 -20.38
N ALA A 20 8.64 0.64 -20.16
CA ALA A 20 8.70 1.22 -18.84
C ALA A 20 7.84 0.31 -17.96
N ALA A 21 8.46 -0.41 -17.03
CA ALA A 21 7.76 -1.08 -15.95
C ALA A 21 7.04 0.01 -15.15
N THR A 22 5.82 0.32 -15.54
CA THR A 22 4.91 1.11 -14.72
C THR A 22 4.76 0.30 -13.44
N LEU A 23 5.29 0.83 -12.33
CA LEU A 23 4.97 0.37 -10.99
C LEU A 23 3.46 0.51 -10.86
N THR A 24 2.74 -0.55 -11.14
CA THR A 24 1.29 -0.58 -11.11
C THR A 24 0.87 -0.43 -9.66
N GLY A 25 0.34 0.75 -9.33
CA GLY A 25 -0.37 0.95 -8.08
C GLY A 25 -1.42 -0.14 -7.94
N GLN A 26 -1.48 -0.79 -6.79
CA GLN A 26 -2.51 -1.75 -6.44
C GLN A 26 -3.66 -1.00 -5.77
N SER A 27 -4.86 -1.57 -5.84
CA SER A 27 -6.01 -1.06 -5.11
C SER A 27 -6.75 -2.16 -4.38
N ALA A 28 -7.21 -1.85 -3.17
CA ALA A 28 -8.21 -2.60 -2.45
C ALA A 28 -9.44 -1.72 -2.30
N ALA A 29 -10.62 -2.24 -2.62
CA ALA A 29 -11.85 -1.47 -2.49
C ALA A 29 -13.00 -2.34 -1.98
N ALA A 30 -13.90 -1.74 -1.19
CA ALA A 30 -15.13 -2.37 -0.74
C ALA A 30 -16.23 -1.33 -0.57
N THR A 31 -17.48 -1.74 -0.76
CA THR A 31 -18.67 -0.94 -0.39
C THR A 31 -19.24 -1.51 0.90
N ILE A 32 -19.25 -0.71 1.96
CA ILE A 32 -19.65 -1.11 3.32
C ILE A 32 -20.63 -0.06 3.84
N GLY A 33 -21.81 -0.47 4.29
CA GLY A 33 -22.87 0.44 4.69
C GLY A 33 -23.31 1.39 3.56
N GLY A 34 -23.20 0.97 2.29
CA GLY A 34 -23.52 1.77 1.11
C GLY A 34 -22.45 2.82 0.76
N LYS A 35 -21.31 2.86 1.43
CA LYS A 35 -20.21 3.80 1.19
C LYS A 35 -19.01 3.07 0.62
N LYS A 36 -18.39 3.63 -0.43
CA LYS A 36 -17.18 3.08 -1.02
C LYS A 36 -15.97 3.52 -0.20
N ILE A 37 -15.07 2.55 0.04
CA ILE A 37 -13.77 2.76 0.68
C ILE A 37 -12.73 2.18 -0.27
N THR A 38 -11.64 2.90 -0.51
CA THR A 38 -10.58 2.50 -1.43
C THR A 38 -9.23 2.75 -0.79
N ILE A 39 -8.31 1.82 -0.97
CA ILE A 39 -6.89 1.98 -0.61
C ILE A 39 -6.08 1.84 -1.89
N LEU A 40 -5.25 2.84 -2.18
CA LEU A 40 -4.28 2.83 -3.26
C LEU A 40 -2.88 2.68 -2.67
N TYR A 41 -2.10 1.72 -3.16
CA TYR A 41 -0.79 1.42 -2.59
C TYR A 41 0.17 0.83 -3.63
N SER A 42 1.46 0.96 -3.40
CA SER A 42 2.47 0.23 -4.14
C SER A 42 2.84 -1.04 -3.39
N SER A 43 2.77 -2.18 -4.07
CA SER A 43 2.95 -3.51 -3.48
C SER A 43 4.39 -4.00 -3.66
N PRO A 44 5.25 -3.93 -2.63
CA PRO A 44 6.57 -4.53 -2.70
C PRO A 44 6.51 -6.06 -2.56
N ALA A 45 7.47 -6.76 -3.20
CA ALA A 45 7.66 -8.19 -3.05
C ALA A 45 8.63 -8.52 -1.92
N VAL A 46 8.49 -9.70 -1.31
CA VAL A 46 9.50 -10.25 -0.38
C VAL A 46 10.82 -10.46 -1.10
N ASN A 47 10.79 -11.02 -2.31
CA ASN A 47 11.94 -11.17 -3.19
C ASN A 47 13.16 -11.82 -2.46
N GLY A 48 12.92 -12.97 -1.83
CA GLY A 48 13.93 -13.74 -1.11
C GLY A 48 14.38 -13.17 0.24
N ARG A 49 13.77 -12.08 0.74
CA ARG A 49 14.15 -11.39 1.98
C ARG A 49 13.32 -11.82 3.19
N VAL A 50 12.88 -13.07 3.23
CA VAL A 50 12.13 -13.62 4.37
C VAL A 50 12.92 -13.41 5.67
N GLY A 51 12.27 -12.88 6.71
CA GLY A 51 12.87 -12.54 8.00
C GLY A 51 13.80 -11.32 7.99
N LYS A 52 13.87 -10.58 6.87
CA LYS A 52 14.76 -9.41 6.69
C LYS A 52 14.02 -8.14 6.30
N LEU A 53 12.71 -8.12 6.41
CA LEU A 53 11.90 -6.95 6.03
C LEU A 53 11.65 -6.02 7.21
N PHE A 54 11.14 -6.57 8.31
CA PHE A 54 10.69 -5.81 9.48
C PHE A 54 11.76 -5.70 10.55
N GLY A 55 11.62 -4.69 11.41
CA GLY A 55 12.54 -4.43 12.50
C GLY A 55 13.66 -3.46 12.13
N LYS A 56 14.41 -3.00 13.14
CA LYS A 56 15.49 -2.00 13.00
C LYS A 56 16.59 -2.45 12.04
N ASP A 57 16.92 -3.74 12.06
CA ASP A 57 17.96 -4.31 11.20
C ASP A 57 17.41 -4.83 9.87
N GLY A 58 16.10 -4.73 9.66
CA GLY A 58 15.42 -5.10 8.42
C GLY A 58 15.50 -4.01 7.37
N GLN A 59 15.00 -4.31 6.17
CA GLN A 59 15.01 -3.35 5.07
C GLN A 59 14.20 -2.08 5.38
N ILE A 60 13.05 -2.21 6.05
CA ILE A 60 12.23 -1.06 6.46
C ILE A 60 12.95 -0.24 7.54
N GLY A 61 13.78 -0.88 8.36
CA GLY A 61 14.57 -0.21 9.39
C GLY A 61 15.65 0.72 8.89
N GLN A 62 15.96 0.66 7.57
CA GLN A 62 16.90 1.58 6.92
C GLN A 62 16.22 2.90 6.47
N ASP A 63 14.91 3.02 6.63
CA ASP A 63 14.16 4.24 6.32
C ASP A 63 14.39 5.30 7.41
N ASP A 64 14.63 6.56 7.01
CA ASP A 64 14.91 7.68 7.93
C ASP A 64 13.75 7.94 8.90
N HIS A 65 12.55 7.54 8.54
CA HIS A 65 11.36 7.68 9.39
C HIS A 65 11.07 6.44 10.26
N TYR A 66 11.95 5.42 10.23
CA TYR A 66 11.76 4.27 11.11
C TYR A 66 11.59 4.74 12.58
N PRO A 67 10.59 4.23 13.31
CA PRO A 67 9.76 3.05 13.06
C PRO A 67 8.46 3.29 12.27
N VAL A 68 8.24 4.46 11.69
CA VAL A 68 7.08 4.72 10.84
C VAL A 68 7.36 4.29 9.41
N TRP A 69 6.52 3.39 8.89
CA TRP A 69 6.61 2.84 7.56
C TRP A 69 5.40 3.27 6.71
N ARG A 70 5.65 3.67 5.46
CA ARG A 70 4.63 4.09 4.46
C ARG A 70 3.63 3.00 4.06
N ALA A 71 3.68 1.82 4.70
CA ALA A 71 2.82 0.67 4.43
C ALA A 71 2.75 0.29 2.93
N GLY A 72 3.90 0.36 2.27
CA GLY A 72 4.05 0.12 0.83
C GLY A 72 5.46 0.45 0.34
N ALA A 73 5.55 0.83 -0.94
CA ALA A 73 6.76 1.31 -1.59
C ALA A 73 6.47 2.62 -2.33
N ASN A 74 7.49 3.44 -2.60
CA ASN A 74 7.43 4.72 -3.33
C ASN A 74 6.53 5.75 -2.64
N ASN A 75 5.34 6.03 -3.18
CA ASN A 75 4.39 6.96 -2.58
C ASN A 75 3.78 6.40 -1.30
N ALA A 76 3.29 7.30 -0.45
CA ALA A 76 2.49 6.92 0.71
C ALA A 76 1.25 6.14 0.25
N THR A 77 0.83 5.15 1.05
CA THR A 77 -0.44 4.46 0.83
C THR A 77 -1.60 5.42 1.08
N GLU A 78 -2.56 5.48 0.18
CA GLU A 78 -3.69 6.41 0.26
C GLU A 78 -4.98 5.69 0.64
N LEU A 79 -5.78 6.31 1.50
CA LEU A 79 -7.14 5.90 1.86
C LEU A 79 -8.12 6.95 1.36
N HIS A 80 -9.10 6.54 0.57
CA HIS A 80 -10.30 7.33 0.27
C HIS A 80 -11.52 6.70 0.94
N THR A 81 -12.37 7.51 1.58
CA THR A 81 -13.63 7.03 2.16
C THR A 81 -14.79 7.97 1.91
N GLU A 82 -15.90 7.45 1.40
CA GLU A 82 -17.15 8.21 1.15
C GLU A 82 -18.02 8.39 2.41
N GLY A 83 -17.68 7.70 3.51
CA GLY A 83 -18.38 7.82 4.80
C GLY A 83 -17.40 8.00 5.94
N ASP A 84 -17.87 8.50 7.06
CA ASP A 84 -17.05 8.59 8.26
C ASP A 84 -16.73 7.19 8.77
N LEU A 85 -15.46 6.93 9.12
CA LEU A 85 -15.05 5.67 9.72
C LEU A 85 -14.82 5.85 11.21
N THR A 86 -15.23 4.85 11.98
CA THR A 86 -14.82 4.73 13.38
C THR A 86 -13.93 3.50 13.51
N ILE A 87 -12.63 3.70 13.80
CA ILE A 87 -11.62 2.65 13.94
C ILE A 87 -11.17 2.63 15.40
N GLY A 88 -11.69 1.69 16.20
CA GLY A 88 -11.50 1.75 17.65
C GLY A 88 -12.13 3.04 18.22
N SER A 89 -11.32 3.91 18.84
CA SER A 89 -11.72 5.23 19.32
C SER A 89 -11.48 6.36 18.31
N LEU A 90 -10.79 6.10 17.20
CA LEU A 90 -10.45 7.10 16.20
C LEU A 90 -11.63 7.32 15.26
N ILE A 91 -12.06 8.57 15.13
CA ILE A 91 -13.02 9.00 14.10
C ILE A 91 -12.23 9.55 12.92
N VAL A 92 -12.45 8.97 11.74
CA VAL A 92 -11.89 9.39 10.46
C VAL A 92 -13.03 9.92 9.61
N PRO A 93 -13.19 11.24 9.46
CA PRO A 93 -14.21 11.82 8.60
C PRO A 93 -14.09 11.32 7.15
N LYS A 94 -15.16 11.38 6.38
CA LYS A 94 -15.10 11.12 4.93
C LYS A 94 -14.07 12.03 4.27
N GLY A 95 -13.28 11.49 3.34
CA GLY A 95 -12.20 12.23 2.67
C GLY A 95 -11.03 11.34 2.28
N ASP A 96 -9.90 12.02 2.04
CA ASP A 96 -8.65 11.42 1.58
C ASP A 96 -7.58 11.54 2.66
N TYR A 97 -6.79 10.49 2.85
CA TYR A 97 -5.78 10.35 3.87
C TYR A 97 -4.60 9.54 3.36
N SER A 98 -3.45 9.66 4.01
CA SER A 98 -2.39 8.67 3.88
C SER A 98 -2.40 7.71 5.05
N LEU A 99 -2.01 6.47 4.77
CA LEU A 99 -1.83 5.43 5.77
C LEU A 99 -0.35 5.13 5.97
N PHE A 100 0.06 5.12 7.24
CA PHE A 100 1.37 4.64 7.68
C PHE A 100 1.18 3.58 8.76
N VAL A 101 2.24 2.84 9.05
CA VAL A 101 2.25 1.85 10.13
C VAL A 101 3.46 2.09 11.02
N ASN A 102 3.23 2.22 12.33
CA ASN A 102 4.30 2.28 13.32
C ASN A 102 4.73 0.86 13.71
N LEU A 103 6.00 0.54 13.50
CA LEU A 103 6.63 -0.76 13.74
C LEU A 103 7.53 -0.77 14.98
N ALA A 104 7.41 0.21 15.87
CA ALA A 104 8.23 0.29 17.09
C ALA A 104 8.12 -0.98 17.96
N ASN A 105 6.97 -1.65 17.93
CA ASN A 105 6.76 -2.95 18.52
C ASN A 105 6.29 -3.94 17.45
N LEU A 106 7.15 -4.89 17.07
CA LEU A 106 6.85 -5.87 16.02
C LEU A 106 5.71 -6.84 16.37
N SER A 107 5.36 -6.97 17.65
CA SER A 107 4.23 -7.77 18.11
C SER A 107 2.92 -6.96 18.26
N SER A 108 2.98 -5.64 18.04
CA SER A 108 1.83 -4.74 18.22
C SER A 108 1.99 -3.50 17.35
N TRP A 109 1.67 -3.63 16.08
CA TRP A 109 1.70 -2.51 15.14
C TRP A 109 0.58 -1.52 15.39
N GLU A 110 0.79 -0.27 14.95
CA GLU A 110 -0.24 0.76 14.97
C GLU A 110 -0.46 1.31 13.58
N LEU A 111 -1.71 1.30 13.14
CA LEU A 111 -2.14 2.04 11.95
C LEU A 111 -2.14 3.54 12.27
N ILE A 112 -1.53 4.34 11.42
CA ILE A 112 -1.53 5.80 11.47
C ILE A 112 -2.38 6.30 10.32
N VAL A 113 -3.37 7.12 10.61
CA VAL A 113 -4.13 7.89 9.62
C VAL A 113 -3.60 9.31 9.61
N ASN A 114 -3.07 9.75 8.47
CA ASN A 114 -2.44 11.06 8.32
C ASN A 114 -3.22 11.90 7.32
N LYS A 115 -3.40 13.19 7.60
CA LYS A 115 -4.20 14.13 6.80
C LYS A 115 -3.51 14.64 5.53
N GLN A 116 -2.19 14.45 5.42
CA GLN A 116 -1.47 14.79 4.20
C GLN A 116 -1.72 13.73 3.13
N THR A 117 -1.84 14.12 1.87
CA THR A 117 -2.12 13.23 0.72
C THR A 117 -1.23 13.57 -0.46
N GLY A 118 -1.00 12.56 -1.35
CA GLY A 118 -0.23 12.75 -2.58
C GLY A 118 1.27 12.90 -2.40
N GLN A 119 1.80 12.70 -1.19
CA GLN A 119 3.23 12.82 -0.91
C GLN A 119 4.00 11.53 -1.21
N SER A 120 5.32 11.68 -1.32
CA SER A 120 6.24 10.54 -1.25
C SER A 120 6.05 9.80 0.07
N GLY A 121 6.20 8.48 0.07
CA GLY A 121 6.17 7.70 1.31
C GLY A 121 7.30 8.03 2.29
N LEU A 122 8.32 8.77 1.84
CA LEU A 122 9.40 9.28 2.67
C LEU A 122 9.12 10.67 3.27
N ASP A 123 7.99 11.30 2.90
CA ASP A 123 7.58 12.62 3.40
C ASP A 123 6.52 12.46 4.49
N TYR A 124 6.92 11.96 5.65
CA TYR A 124 6.02 11.79 6.78
C TYR A 124 6.13 12.95 7.77
N ASP A 125 5.00 13.64 8.01
CA ASP A 125 4.88 14.66 9.06
C ASP A 125 3.91 14.19 10.15
N ALA A 126 4.43 13.87 11.32
CA ALA A 126 3.65 13.43 12.48
C ALA A 126 2.63 14.48 12.97
N LYS A 127 2.82 15.78 12.65
CA LYS A 127 1.87 16.84 12.99
C LYS A 127 0.58 16.75 12.19
N GLN A 128 0.60 16.01 11.08
CA GLN A 128 -0.55 15.74 10.24
C GLN A 128 -1.29 14.46 10.65
N ASP A 129 -0.82 13.72 11.65
CA ASP A 129 -1.54 12.55 12.13
C ASP A 129 -2.94 12.96 12.62
N LEU A 130 -3.97 12.32 12.06
CA LEU A 130 -5.32 12.39 12.60
C LEU A 130 -5.42 11.53 13.86
N GLY A 131 -4.74 10.39 13.87
CA GLY A 131 -4.64 9.52 15.02
C GLY A 131 -4.00 8.17 14.69
N ARG A 132 -3.86 7.35 15.73
CA ARG A 132 -3.23 6.03 15.68
C ARG A 132 -4.12 4.99 16.34
N VAL A 133 -4.14 3.79 15.77
CA VAL A 133 -4.96 2.67 16.26
C VAL A 133 -4.11 1.41 16.30
N LYS A 134 -4.12 0.70 17.43
CA LYS A 134 -3.47 -0.62 17.53
C LYS A 134 -4.09 -1.61 16.55
N MET A 135 -3.25 -2.36 15.88
CA MET A 135 -3.65 -3.41 14.96
C MET A 135 -3.66 -4.76 15.66
N THR A 136 -4.58 -5.61 15.27
CA THR A 136 -4.58 -7.02 15.66
C THR A 136 -3.58 -7.75 14.77
N MET A 137 -2.54 -8.32 15.39
CA MET A 137 -1.50 -9.09 14.70
C MET A 137 -1.93 -10.53 14.51
N SER A 138 -1.59 -11.10 13.36
CA SER A 138 -1.81 -12.51 13.06
C SER A 138 -0.76 -13.04 12.07
N LYS A 139 -0.77 -14.34 11.85
CA LYS A 139 0.04 -14.99 10.82
C LYS A 139 -0.87 -15.39 9.66
N PRO A 140 -0.56 -15.04 8.40
CA PRO A 140 -1.33 -15.53 7.25
C PRO A 140 -1.17 -17.06 7.11
N GLY A 141 -2.16 -17.73 6.50
CA GLY A 141 -2.14 -19.19 6.31
C GLY A 141 -1.00 -19.69 5.40
N ALA A 142 -0.46 -18.80 4.57
CA ALA A 142 0.73 -19.02 3.75
C ALA A 142 1.52 -17.71 3.65
N MET A 143 2.82 -17.80 3.35
CA MET A 143 3.67 -16.65 3.11
C MET A 143 3.11 -15.79 1.98
N VAL A 144 3.04 -14.48 2.21
CA VAL A 144 2.50 -13.48 1.28
C VAL A 144 3.66 -12.80 0.57
N GLU A 145 3.95 -13.22 -0.66
CA GLU A 145 5.08 -12.70 -1.46
C GLU A 145 4.90 -11.23 -1.81
N GLN A 146 3.74 -10.86 -2.35
CA GLN A 146 3.39 -9.47 -2.67
C GLN A 146 2.59 -8.87 -1.52
N MET A 147 3.08 -7.77 -0.95
CA MET A 147 2.35 -7.03 0.08
C MET A 147 0.93 -6.70 -0.43
N LYS A 148 -0.06 -6.90 0.40
CA LYS A 148 -1.44 -6.58 0.00
C LYS A 148 -2.24 -5.97 1.13
N PHE A 149 -3.10 -5.02 0.76
CA PHE A 149 -4.23 -4.61 1.56
C PHE A 149 -5.48 -5.39 1.16
N THR A 150 -6.35 -5.66 2.11
CA THR A 150 -7.66 -6.25 1.91
C THR A 150 -8.69 -5.46 2.70
N LEU A 151 -9.75 -5.06 2.02
CA LEU A 151 -10.96 -4.51 2.65
C LEU A 151 -12.07 -5.55 2.55
N SER A 152 -12.69 -5.88 3.66
CA SER A 152 -13.78 -6.85 3.71
C SER A 152 -14.94 -6.36 4.55
N SER A 153 -16.17 -6.69 4.13
CA SER A 153 -17.36 -6.45 4.93
C SER A 153 -17.49 -7.50 6.04
N ALA A 154 -17.82 -7.04 7.24
CA ALA A 154 -18.15 -7.87 8.39
C ALA A 154 -19.65 -7.85 8.73
N GLY A 155 -20.48 -7.43 7.75
CA GLY A 155 -21.93 -7.31 7.87
C GLY A 155 -22.40 -5.90 8.22
N GLY A 156 -23.49 -5.47 7.61
CA GLY A 156 -24.06 -4.14 7.79
C GLY A 156 -23.07 -3.03 7.46
N ASN A 157 -22.80 -2.16 8.42
CA ASN A 157 -21.85 -1.06 8.29
C ASN A 157 -20.46 -1.39 8.89
N LYS A 158 -20.18 -2.65 9.19
CA LYS A 158 -18.90 -3.09 9.76
C LYS A 158 -17.95 -3.56 8.68
N GLY A 159 -16.67 -3.17 8.80
CA GLY A 159 -15.61 -3.57 7.91
C GLY A 159 -14.33 -3.96 8.63
N LYS A 160 -13.45 -4.59 7.90
CA LYS A 160 -12.09 -4.94 8.31
C LYS A 160 -11.11 -4.48 7.24
N LEU A 161 -10.07 -3.80 7.68
CA LEU A 161 -8.86 -3.52 6.90
C LEU A 161 -7.77 -4.47 7.36
N GLU A 162 -7.14 -5.16 6.43
CA GLU A 162 -6.00 -6.05 6.70
C GLU A 162 -4.84 -5.71 5.76
N LEU A 163 -3.65 -5.62 6.31
CA LEU A 163 -2.37 -5.56 5.62
C LEU A 163 -1.65 -6.88 5.85
N ALA A 164 -1.24 -7.56 4.77
CA ALA A 164 -0.49 -8.80 4.85
C ALA A 164 0.76 -8.73 3.97
N TRP A 165 1.91 -9.15 4.53
CA TRP A 165 3.18 -9.28 3.82
C TRP A 165 4.10 -10.26 4.54
N GLU A 166 4.83 -11.07 3.78
CA GLU A 166 5.67 -12.12 4.32
C GLU A 166 4.86 -13.11 5.20
N ASN A 167 5.24 -13.26 6.44
CA ASN A 167 4.59 -14.11 7.44
C ASN A 167 3.78 -13.31 8.47
N VAL A 168 3.49 -12.04 8.18
CA VAL A 168 2.78 -11.13 9.08
C VAL A 168 1.50 -10.63 8.44
N ALA A 169 0.43 -10.63 9.20
CA ALA A 169 -0.79 -9.91 8.90
C ALA A 169 -1.20 -9.05 10.09
N ALA A 170 -1.62 -7.82 9.78
CA ALA A 170 -2.07 -6.85 10.77
C ALA A 170 -3.41 -6.26 10.34
N SER A 171 -4.38 -6.14 11.23
CA SER A 171 -5.72 -5.69 10.86
C SER A 171 -6.36 -4.78 11.88
N VAL A 172 -7.30 -3.96 11.41
CA VAL A 172 -8.22 -3.17 12.23
C VAL A 172 -9.65 -3.40 11.77
N SER A 173 -10.58 -3.43 12.72
CA SER A 173 -12.01 -3.39 12.44
C SER A 173 -12.50 -1.96 12.51
N PHE A 174 -13.48 -1.62 11.68
CA PHE A 174 -14.07 -0.30 11.65
C PHE A 174 -15.59 -0.37 11.40
N THR A 175 -16.27 0.73 11.69
CA THR A 175 -17.68 0.94 11.28
C THR A 175 -17.77 2.16 10.40
N VAL A 176 -18.72 2.15 9.47
CA VAL A 176 -19.02 3.25 8.53
C VAL A 176 -20.29 3.94 8.94
N LYS A 177 -20.31 5.27 8.87
CA LYS A 177 -21.49 6.10 9.08
C LYS A 177 -21.86 6.90 7.84
#